data_7b215405d2ed9f40ff7cf2855650df35
#
_entry.id   7b215405d2ed9f40ff7cf2855650df35
#
_cell.length_a   1.000
_cell.length_b   1.000
_cell.length_c   1.000
_cell.angle_alpha   90.00
_cell.angle_beta   90.00
_cell.angle_gamma   90.00
#
_symmetry.space_group_name_H-M   'P 1'
#
loop_
_entity.id
_entity.type
_entity.pdbx_description
1 polymer ?
#
loop_
_entity_poly.entity_id
_entity_poly.type
_entity_poly.pdbx_seq_one_letter_code
_entity_poly.pdbx_strand_id
1 'polypeptide(L)'
;MNPSPPSDSLTANDRPSSQTSGTIEIISVTTAAEQELFLEVPAIVYANDPNWVPPLRSSIAKQFASDNPFLQYGKFQQFIAVGDSSLVTGHSSLAANNGQRTTDNGQSKIQNLKSQIPLGRIVASVNQRLIDREGAAIGLFGFFECVSDFRVAEALFDAACQWLKAQGMTKVRGPIDFSTHNNCLLLVDGFDSPPMVMMPYNPSYYPEFMERDGWHKAKDAYAYNFPLDRPLPEEFEKAYRVAVKSGVTFRPLNIKGEAFEQDCISLYNLFTKAFSNNWSSTPRTLEEFLEEARSLQSLVDPDVFPVAEYEGEMIGFWMGLPDYNIPLKRVNGKLNWLGILKFLWYKRQIDQGRVIAICSLPEYRRKMVPLALIYLGMMGGIKKGKPYKRAELSWVYEDNFPSRKLIEASGGKIYKTYRIYEKELG
;
A
#
# COMPACT_ATOMS: atom_id res chain seq x y z
N MET A 1 -6.87 -64.60 42.60
CA MET A 1 -7.76 -64.69 41.40
C MET A 1 -8.18 -63.32 41.04
N ASN A 2 -7.52 -62.72 40.05
CA ASN A 2 -7.87 -61.44 39.44
C ASN A 2 -8.33 -61.74 38.04
N PRO A 3 -9.45 -61.13 37.55
CA PRO A 3 -9.81 -61.25 36.16
C PRO A 3 -9.22 -60.07 35.36
N SER A 4 -8.68 -60.40 34.20
CA SER A 4 -8.15 -59.52 33.20
C SER A 4 -9.25 -58.64 32.55
N PRO A 5 -8.97 -57.40 32.10
CA PRO A 5 -9.93 -56.60 31.37
C PRO A 5 -9.94 -56.95 29.86
N PRO A 6 -11.04 -56.66 29.14
CA PRO A 6 -11.20 -57.01 27.74
C PRO A 6 -10.42 -56.08 26.82
N SER A 7 -9.93 -56.64 25.71
CA SER A 7 -9.26 -55.97 24.61
C SER A 7 -10.28 -55.23 23.74
N ASP A 8 -10.24 -53.88 23.73
CA ASP A 8 -10.93 -53.06 22.72
C ASP A 8 -10.07 -52.88 21.47
N SER A 9 -10.59 -53.39 20.38
CA SER A 9 -10.07 -53.23 19.03
C SER A 9 -10.33 -51.81 18.54
N LEU A 10 -9.28 -51.00 18.47
CA LEU A 10 -9.30 -49.72 17.72
C LEU A 10 -9.35 -49.96 16.21
N THR A 11 -10.49 -49.71 15.61
CA THR A 11 -10.65 -49.67 14.18
C THR A 11 -10.00 -48.36 13.67
N ALA A 12 -8.89 -48.52 12.95
CA ALA A 12 -8.28 -47.51 12.15
C ALA A 12 -9.18 -47.15 10.96
N ASN A 13 -9.80 -45.96 10.97
CA ASN A 13 -10.36 -45.32 9.76
C ASN A 13 -10.52 -43.80 10.00
N ASP A 14 -9.39 -43.10 10.13
CA ASP A 14 -9.33 -41.67 9.80
C ASP A 14 -8.31 -41.51 8.69
N ARG A 15 -8.79 -41.70 7.45
CA ARG A 15 -8.10 -41.17 6.25
C ARG A 15 -8.39 -39.67 6.22
N PRO A 16 -7.39 -38.77 6.06
CA PRO A 16 -7.64 -37.36 5.83
C PRO A 16 -8.41 -37.22 4.53
N SER A 17 -9.45 -36.39 4.57
CA SER A 17 -10.31 -36.02 3.46
C SER A 17 -9.51 -35.73 2.20
N SER A 18 -9.93 -36.32 1.08
CA SER A 18 -9.42 -36.13 -0.27
C SER A 18 -9.22 -34.63 -0.58
N GLN A 19 -7.97 -34.23 -0.75
CA GLN A 19 -7.63 -32.96 -1.39
C GLN A 19 -8.23 -32.96 -2.79
N THR A 20 -9.17 -32.07 -3.03
CA THR A 20 -9.70 -31.79 -4.38
C THR A 20 -8.55 -31.32 -5.25
N SER A 21 -8.13 -32.14 -6.21
CA SER A 21 -7.07 -31.86 -7.17
C SER A 21 -7.59 -30.91 -8.27
N GLY A 22 -7.92 -29.67 -7.92
CA GLY A 22 -8.20 -28.63 -8.93
C GLY A 22 -6.89 -28.22 -9.61
N THR A 23 -6.90 -28.14 -10.94
CA THR A 23 -5.75 -27.69 -11.74
C THR A 23 -5.61 -26.17 -11.61
N ILE A 24 -4.41 -25.68 -11.29
CA ILE A 24 -4.05 -24.26 -11.31
C ILE A 24 -3.26 -24.01 -12.59
N GLU A 25 -3.67 -23.03 -13.36
CA GLU A 25 -2.99 -22.58 -14.59
C GLU A 25 -2.50 -21.14 -14.39
N ILE A 26 -1.24 -20.86 -14.78
CA ILE A 26 -0.70 -19.51 -14.78
C ILE A 26 -0.74 -18.93 -16.18
N ILE A 27 -1.37 -17.77 -16.31
CA ILE A 27 -1.55 -17.05 -17.58
C ILE A 27 -0.77 -15.74 -17.51
N SER A 28 0.09 -15.50 -18.52
CA SER A 28 0.67 -14.18 -18.76
C SER A 28 -0.39 -13.26 -19.38
N VAL A 29 -0.63 -12.10 -18.77
CA VAL A 29 -1.62 -11.13 -19.26
C VAL A 29 -1.13 -10.45 -20.52
N THR A 30 -1.86 -10.61 -21.61
CA THR A 30 -1.54 -10.05 -22.93
C THR A 30 -2.77 -9.46 -23.64
N THR A 31 -3.97 -9.80 -23.21
CA THR A 31 -5.22 -9.35 -23.79
C THR A 31 -6.05 -8.50 -22.83
N ALA A 32 -6.96 -7.69 -23.35
CA ALA A 32 -7.89 -6.91 -22.54
C ALA A 32 -8.78 -7.78 -21.65
N ALA A 33 -9.17 -8.98 -22.10
CA ALA A 33 -9.96 -9.91 -21.31
C ALA A 33 -9.19 -10.45 -20.11
N GLU A 34 -7.91 -10.81 -20.28
CA GLU A 34 -7.03 -11.23 -19.21
C GLU A 34 -6.75 -10.07 -18.25
N GLN A 35 -6.61 -8.83 -18.76
CA GLN A 35 -6.47 -7.63 -17.92
C GLN A 35 -7.70 -7.42 -17.03
N GLU A 36 -8.90 -7.65 -17.54
CA GLU A 36 -10.12 -7.57 -16.74
C GLU A 36 -10.15 -8.63 -15.62
N LEU A 37 -9.74 -9.87 -15.90
CA LEU A 37 -9.60 -10.92 -14.88
C LEU A 37 -8.56 -10.53 -13.82
N PHE A 38 -7.42 -9.99 -14.24
CA PHE A 38 -6.38 -9.51 -13.33
C PHE A 38 -6.92 -8.45 -12.35
N LEU A 39 -7.77 -7.55 -12.84
CA LEU A 39 -8.37 -6.49 -12.03
C LEU A 39 -9.52 -7.00 -11.13
N GLU A 40 -10.08 -8.18 -11.41
CA GLU A 40 -11.16 -8.79 -10.60
C GLU A 40 -10.63 -9.52 -9.35
N VAL A 41 -9.40 -10.05 -9.38
CA VAL A 41 -8.82 -10.83 -8.27
C VAL A 41 -9.05 -10.25 -6.88
N PRO A 42 -8.80 -8.95 -6.59
CA PRO A 42 -8.99 -8.43 -5.24
C PRO A 42 -10.44 -8.53 -4.74
N ALA A 43 -11.42 -8.36 -5.62
CA ALA A 43 -12.83 -8.48 -5.25
C ALA A 43 -13.19 -9.90 -4.80
N ILE A 44 -12.49 -10.92 -5.32
CA ILE A 44 -12.66 -12.33 -4.94
C ILE A 44 -11.94 -12.59 -3.62
N VAL A 45 -10.68 -12.18 -3.51
CA VAL A 45 -9.85 -12.41 -2.31
C VAL A 45 -10.46 -11.78 -1.06
N TYR A 46 -10.97 -10.56 -1.19
CA TYR A 46 -11.48 -9.78 -0.05
C TYR A 46 -13.02 -9.78 0.07
N ALA A 47 -13.74 -10.65 -0.61
CA ALA A 47 -15.21 -10.62 -0.66
C ALA A 47 -15.89 -10.61 0.73
N ASN A 48 -15.28 -11.27 1.70
CA ASN A 48 -15.80 -11.39 3.07
C ASN A 48 -14.94 -10.64 4.12
N ASP A 49 -13.98 -9.82 3.70
CA ASP A 49 -13.12 -9.09 4.62
C ASP A 49 -13.73 -7.72 4.99
N PRO A 50 -14.17 -7.55 6.26
CA PRO A 50 -14.80 -6.30 6.70
C PRO A 50 -13.80 -5.14 6.78
N ASN A 51 -12.50 -5.39 6.80
CA ASN A 51 -11.47 -4.35 6.91
C ASN A 51 -10.97 -3.85 5.56
N TRP A 52 -11.23 -4.60 4.49
CA TRP A 52 -10.80 -4.20 3.18
C TRP A 52 -11.47 -2.92 2.67
N VAL A 53 -10.69 -2.07 2.03
CA VAL A 53 -11.16 -0.86 1.35
C VAL A 53 -10.88 -1.01 -0.14
N PRO A 54 -11.91 -1.18 -0.99
CA PRO A 54 -11.73 -1.37 -2.41
C PRO A 54 -11.02 -0.17 -3.05
N PRO A 55 -9.89 -0.37 -3.75
CA PRO A 55 -9.27 0.70 -4.53
C PRO A 55 -10.15 1.07 -5.73
N LEU A 56 -9.92 2.25 -6.29
CA LEU A 56 -10.54 2.63 -7.56
C LEU A 56 -9.93 1.77 -8.69
N ARG A 57 -10.75 0.92 -9.29
CA ARG A 57 -10.32 0.00 -10.36
C ARG A 57 -9.64 0.74 -11.53
N SER A 58 -10.13 1.92 -11.91
CA SER A 58 -9.54 2.76 -12.95
C SER A 58 -8.13 3.24 -12.59
N SER A 59 -7.87 3.53 -11.31
CA SER A 59 -6.53 3.95 -10.87
C SER A 59 -5.52 2.82 -10.94
N ILE A 60 -5.95 1.58 -10.63
CA ILE A 60 -5.08 0.40 -10.80
C ILE A 60 -4.85 0.11 -12.29
N ALA A 61 -5.91 0.17 -13.12
CA ALA A 61 -5.78 -0.05 -14.56
C ALA A 61 -4.82 0.94 -15.23
N LYS A 62 -4.85 2.22 -14.81
CA LYS A 62 -3.94 3.27 -15.32
C LYS A 62 -2.46 2.92 -15.10
N GLN A 63 -2.12 2.18 -14.06
CA GLN A 63 -0.73 1.79 -13.79
C GLN A 63 -0.16 0.81 -14.85
N PHE A 64 -1.02 0.17 -15.62
CA PHE A 64 -0.65 -0.77 -16.70
C PHE A 64 -0.85 -0.19 -18.10
N ALA A 65 -1.21 1.09 -18.21
CA ALA A 65 -1.38 1.76 -19.47
C ALA A 65 -0.03 1.95 -20.20
N SER A 66 -0.07 1.99 -21.53
CA SER A 66 1.12 2.13 -22.37
C SER A 66 1.86 3.46 -22.22
N ASP A 67 1.20 4.47 -21.65
CA ASP A 67 1.76 5.79 -21.34
C ASP A 67 2.31 5.91 -19.92
N ASN A 68 2.33 4.82 -19.15
CA ASN A 68 2.90 4.86 -17.80
C ASN A 68 4.39 5.25 -17.85
N PRO A 69 4.81 6.32 -17.16
CA PRO A 69 6.22 6.78 -17.12
C PRO A 69 7.22 5.70 -16.70
N PHE A 70 6.80 4.72 -15.89
CA PHE A 70 7.64 3.59 -15.51
C PHE A 70 8.24 2.85 -16.71
N LEU A 71 7.52 2.76 -17.83
CA LEU A 71 7.98 2.06 -19.04
C LEU A 71 9.17 2.73 -19.72
N GLN A 72 9.52 3.97 -19.37
CA GLN A 72 10.71 4.65 -19.89
C GLN A 72 12.02 4.09 -19.30
N TYR A 73 11.93 3.51 -18.07
CA TYR A 73 13.11 3.03 -17.34
C TYR A 73 12.90 1.65 -16.70
N GLY A 74 11.78 1.01 -16.96
CA GLY A 74 11.42 -0.28 -16.41
C GLY A 74 10.62 -1.12 -17.38
N LYS A 75 10.42 -2.36 -16.99
CA LYS A 75 9.54 -3.32 -17.70
C LYS A 75 8.87 -4.22 -16.69
N PHE A 76 7.74 -4.78 -17.06
CA PHE A 76 7.00 -5.69 -16.19
C PHE A 76 6.28 -6.79 -16.96
N GLN A 77 5.89 -7.82 -16.24
CA GLN A 77 4.97 -8.87 -16.69
C GLN A 77 3.92 -9.10 -15.62
N GLN A 78 2.67 -9.14 -16.04
CA GLN A 78 1.52 -9.51 -15.20
C GLN A 78 1.22 -11.00 -15.36
N PHE A 79 0.91 -11.67 -14.24
CA PHE A 79 0.48 -13.06 -14.21
C PHE A 79 -0.83 -13.21 -13.44
N ILE A 80 -1.69 -14.12 -13.91
CA ILE A 80 -2.93 -14.52 -13.23
C ILE A 80 -2.88 -16.02 -13.02
N ALA A 81 -3.22 -16.46 -11.82
CA ALA A 81 -3.57 -17.85 -11.56
C ALA A 81 -5.06 -18.03 -11.78
N VAL A 82 -5.43 -19.02 -12.57
CA VAL A 82 -6.83 -19.40 -12.82
C VAL A 82 -7.04 -20.87 -12.49
N GLY A 83 -8.27 -21.25 -12.16
CA GLY A 83 -8.61 -22.62 -11.84
C GLY A 83 -10.11 -22.83 -11.67
N ASP A 84 -10.51 -24.04 -11.25
CA ASP A 84 -11.89 -24.39 -11.04
C ASP A 84 -12.50 -23.69 -9.81
N SER A 85 -13.81 -23.46 -9.84
CA SER A 85 -14.57 -22.85 -8.73
C SER A 85 -14.49 -23.65 -7.42
N SER A 86 -14.14 -24.93 -7.47
CA SER A 86 -13.93 -25.80 -6.30
C SER A 86 -12.77 -25.37 -5.41
N LEU A 87 -11.84 -24.57 -5.94
CA LEU A 87 -10.68 -24.02 -5.21
C LEU A 87 -11.03 -22.75 -4.39
N VAL A 88 -12.22 -22.20 -4.56
CA VAL A 88 -12.71 -21.02 -3.83
C VAL A 88 -13.74 -21.47 -2.80
N THR A 89 -13.28 -21.91 -1.62
CA THR A 89 -14.16 -22.29 -0.51
C THR A 89 -14.89 -21.04 0.03
N GLY A 90 -16.25 -21.05 -0.04
CA GLY A 90 -17.09 -20.02 0.57
C GLY A 90 -17.84 -19.07 -0.37
N HIS A 91 -17.74 -19.22 -1.69
CA HIS A 91 -18.34 -18.28 -2.66
C HIS A 91 -19.45 -18.92 -3.53
N SER A 92 -20.56 -19.37 -2.91
CA SER A 92 -21.74 -19.85 -3.65
C SER A 92 -22.47 -18.78 -4.48
N SER A 93 -22.11 -17.49 -4.34
CA SER A 93 -22.85 -16.39 -4.99
C SER A 93 -22.18 -15.78 -6.23
N LEU A 94 -20.92 -16.11 -6.53
CA LEU A 94 -20.21 -15.52 -7.68
C LEU A 94 -20.49 -16.20 -9.03
N ALA A 95 -21.03 -17.40 -9.03
CA ALA A 95 -21.37 -18.14 -10.25
C ALA A 95 -22.60 -17.57 -11.02
N ALA A 96 -23.36 -16.66 -10.42
CA ALA A 96 -24.64 -16.20 -10.96
C ALA A 96 -24.59 -14.92 -11.82
N ASN A 97 -23.44 -14.23 -11.93
CA ASN A 97 -23.36 -12.95 -12.65
C ASN A 97 -22.66 -13.01 -14.03
N ASN A 98 -22.55 -14.18 -14.64
CA ASN A 98 -22.06 -14.29 -16.03
C ASN A 98 -23.19 -14.01 -17.05
N GLY A 99 -23.82 -12.83 -16.94
CA GLY A 99 -24.74 -12.29 -17.95
C GLY A 99 -23.97 -11.73 -19.14
N GLN A 100 -24.15 -12.37 -20.29
CA GLN A 100 -23.97 -11.90 -21.68
C GLN A 100 -22.82 -10.90 -21.94
N ARG A 101 -21.68 -11.40 -22.40
CA ARG A 101 -20.71 -10.66 -23.21
C ARG A 101 -20.72 -11.18 -24.63
N THR A 102 -20.96 -10.27 -25.58
CA THR A 102 -21.02 -10.48 -27.01
C THR A 102 -19.66 -10.87 -27.61
N THR A 103 -19.75 -11.73 -28.60
CA THR A 103 -18.70 -12.41 -29.39
C THR A 103 -17.87 -11.44 -30.23
N ASP A 104 -16.52 -11.65 -30.31
CA ASP A 104 -15.86 -11.73 -31.62
C ASP A 104 -14.55 -12.53 -31.58
N ASN A 105 -14.25 -13.20 -32.65
CA ASN A 105 -13.19 -14.08 -33.10
C ASN A 105 -11.89 -14.24 -32.25
N GLY A 106 -11.85 -15.31 -31.48
CA GLY A 106 -10.74 -15.86 -30.69
C GLY A 106 -11.19 -17.16 -29.98
N GLN A 107 -12.06 -17.92 -30.61
CA GLN A 107 -13.06 -18.78 -29.98
C GLN A 107 -12.57 -19.96 -29.11
N SER A 108 -11.34 -20.44 -29.22
CA SER A 108 -10.95 -21.64 -28.45
C SER A 108 -10.30 -21.30 -27.07
N LYS A 109 -9.47 -20.26 -26.99
CA LYS A 109 -8.86 -19.81 -25.71
C LYS A 109 -9.87 -19.08 -24.82
N ILE A 110 -10.76 -18.28 -25.41
CA ILE A 110 -11.80 -17.51 -24.70
C ILE A 110 -12.90 -18.42 -24.14
N GLN A 111 -13.21 -19.55 -24.77
CA GLN A 111 -14.19 -20.51 -24.24
C GLN A 111 -13.67 -21.23 -22.99
N ASN A 112 -12.38 -21.58 -22.92
CA ASN A 112 -11.78 -22.17 -21.72
C ASN A 112 -11.70 -21.18 -20.55
N LEU A 113 -11.45 -19.90 -20.81
CA LEU A 113 -11.42 -18.85 -19.76
C LEU A 113 -12.81 -18.54 -19.17
N LYS A 114 -13.90 -18.85 -19.88
CA LYS A 114 -15.28 -18.60 -19.39
C LYS A 114 -15.71 -19.55 -18.26
N SER A 115 -15.03 -20.66 -18.08
CA SER A 115 -15.29 -21.63 -17.01
C SER A 115 -14.31 -21.53 -15.84
N GLN A 116 -13.22 -20.78 -15.99
CA GLN A 116 -12.17 -20.63 -14.97
C GLN A 116 -12.36 -19.35 -14.16
N ILE A 117 -12.09 -19.45 -12.85
CA ILE A 117 -12.15 -18.32 -11.91
C ILE A 117 -10.72 -17.82 -11.65
N PRO A 118 -10.48 -16.49 -11.61
CA PRO A 118 -9.18 -15.97 -11.23
C PRO A 118 -8.97 -16.19 -9.72
N LEU A 119 -7.90 -16.92 -9.38
CA LEU A 119 -7.54 -17.33 -8.02
C LEU A 119 -6.48 -16.44 -7.41
N GLY A 120 -5.70 -15.76 -8.24
CA GLY A 120 -4.64 -14.86 -7.77
C GLY A 120 -3.98 -14.10 -8.90
N ARG A 121 -3.15 -13.12 -8.54
CA ARG A 121 -2.39 -12.29 -9.46
C ARG A 121 -1.06 -11.88 -8.87
N ILE A 122 -0.09 -11.58 -9.72
CA ILE A 122 1.20 -10.99 -9.36
C ILE A 122 1.76 -10.21 -10.54
N VAL A 123 2.60 -9.21 -10.26
CA VAL A 123 3.40 -8.51 -11.27
C VAL A 123 4.86 -8.69 -10.93
N ALA A 124 5.65 -9.14 -11.89
CA ALA A 124 7.09 -9.10 -11.85
C ALA A 124 7.59 -7.85 -12.59
N SER A 125 8.53 -7.10 -12.06
CA SER A 125 9.05 -5.90 -12.70
C SER A 125 10.55 -5.70 -12.50
N VAL A 126 11.18 -5.07 -13.48
CA VAL A 126 12.57 -4.64 -13.45
C VAL A 126 12.60 -3.13 -13.50
N ASN A 127 13.16 -2.51 -12.46
CA ASN A 127 13.32 -1.07 -12.35
C ASN A 127 14.79 -0.70 -12.49
N GLN A 128 15.18 -0.14 -13.64
CA GLN A 128 16.58 0.18 -13.91
C GLN A 128 17.14 1.23 -12.94
N ARG A 129 16.32 2.21 -12.53
CA ARG A 129 16.76 3.21 -11.55
C ARG A 129 17.11 2.59 -10.18
N LEU A 130 16.45 1.49 -9.80
CA LEU A 130 16.75 0.75 -8.58
C LEU A 130 18.07 0.00 -8.73
N ILE A 131 18.26 -0.69 -9.86
CA ILE A 131 19.49 -1.44 -10.18
C ILE A 131 20.70 -0.51 -10.18
N ASP A 132 20.59 0.62 -10.88
CA ASP A 132 21.67 1.62 -10.97
C ASP A 132 22.04 2.20 -9.60
N ARG A 133 21.04 2.39 -8.76
CA ARG A 133 21.23 2.94 -7.41
C ARG A 133 21.88 1.94 -6.45
N GLU A 134 21.39 0.69 -6.44
CA GLU A 134 21.87 -0.32 -5.49
C GLU A 134 23.09 -1.08 -6.01
N GLY A 135 23.41 -0.96 -7.31
CA GLY A 135 24.52 -1.68 -7.95
C GLY A 135 24.31 -3.20 -7.96
N ALA A 136 23.06 -3.66 -7.90
CA ALA A 136 22.69 -5.07 -7.79
C ALA A 136 21.49 -5.40 -8.69
N ALA A 137 21.49 -6.59 -9.27
CA ALA A 137 20.43 -7.08 -10.17
C ALA A 137 19.20 -7.53 -9.37
N ILE A 138 18.45 -6.56 -8.85
CA ILE A 138 17.27 -6.78 -8.01
C ILE A 138 16.00 -6.58 -8.85
N GLY A 139 15.22 -7.65 -9.00
CA GLY A 139 13.87 -7.59 -9.53
C GLY A 139 12.86 -7.28 -8.44
N LEU A 140 11.69 -6.81 -8.82
CA LEU A 140 10.58 -6.52 -7.91
C LEU A 140 9.38 -7.40 -8.23
N PHE A 141 8.62 -7.77 -7.18
CA PHE A 141 7.24 -8.21 -7.36
C PHE A 141 6.28 -7.27 -6.63
N GLY A 142 5.07 -7.13 -7.16
CA GLY A 142 4.01 -6.32 -6.59
C GLY A 142 2.63 -6.78 -7.03
N PHE A 143 1.58 -6.04 -6.67
CA PHE A 143 0.17 -6.34 -7.00
C PHE A 143 -0.23 -7.77 -6.64
N PHE A 144 0.46 -8.38 -5.68
CA PHE A 144 0.23 -9.75 -5.27
C PHE A 144 -1.09 -9.89 -4.52
N GLU A 145 -1.95 -10.76 -5.04
CA GLU A 145 -3.20 -11.16 -4.42
C GLU A 145 -3.47 -12.63 -4.72
N CYS A 146 -3.87 -13.42 -3.73
CA CYS A 146 -4.31 -14.79 -3.97
C CYS A 146 -5.35 -15.25 -2.94
N VAL A 147 -6.16 -16.22 -3.32
CA VAL A 147 -7.05 -16.94 -2.41
C VAL A 147 -6.25 -17.72 -1.37
N SER A 148 -6.92 -18.18 -0.29
CA SER A 148 -6.29 -18.92 0.81
C SER A 148 -5.93 -20.35 0.42
N ASP A 149 -5.11 -20.48 -0.64
CA ASP A 149 -4.51 -21.74 -1.09
C ASP A 149 -3.04 -21.50 -1.43
N PHE A 150 -2.13 -22.08 -0.66
CA PHE A 150 -0.69 -21.90 -0.85
C PHE A 150 -0.21 -22.30 -2.25
N ARG A 151 -0.82 -23.32 -2.88
CA ARG A 151 -0.45 -23.77 -4.23
C ARG A 151 -0.62 -22.66 -5.28
N VAL A 152 -1.63 -21.79 -5.08
CA VAL A 152 -1.83 -20.61 -5.94
C VAL A 152 -0.72 -19.58 -5.75
N ALA A 153 -0.34 -19.32 -4.48
CA ALA A 153 0.74 -18.40 -4.18
C ALA A 153 2.08 -18.90 -4.71
N GLU A 154 2.42 -20.18 -4.47
CA GLU A 154 3.63 -20.85 -4.96
C GLU A 154 3.75 -20.74 -6.47
N ALA A 155 2.69 -21.09 -7.21
CA ALA A 155 2.68 -21.01 -8.68
C ALA A 155 2.88 -19.57 -9.19
N LEU A 156 2.32 -18.56 -8.52
CA LEU A 156 2.49 -17.15 -8.86
C LEU A 156 3.92 -16.66 -8.55
N PHE A 157 4.48 -17.05 -7.40
CA PHE A 157 5.86 -16.72 -7.04
C PHE A 157 6.85 -17.36 -8.02
N ASP A 158 6.65 -18.62 -8.37
CA ASP A 158 7.48 -19.32 -9.34
C ASP A 158 7.46 -18.63 -10.71
N ALA A 159 6.28 -18.26 -11.22
CA ALA A 159 6.16 -17.55 -12.49
C ALA A 159 6.87 -16.19 -12.48
N ALA A 160 6.70 -15.41 -11.40
CA ALA A 160 7.37 -14.13 -11.23
C ALA A 160 8.90 -14.29 -11.12
N CYS A 161 9.38 -15.24 -10.31
CA CYS A 161 10.79 -15.53 -10.12
C CYS A 161 11.45 -16.03 -11.41
N GLN A 162 10.80 -16.93 -12.15
CA GLN A 162 11.32 -17.42 -13.44
C GLN A 162 11.44 -16.29 -14.47
N TRP A 163 10.43 -15.43 -14.58
CA TRP A 163 10.49 -14.28 -15.48
C TRP A 163 11.62 -13.34 -15.09
N LEU A 164 11.77 -13.01 -13.81
CA LEU A 164 12.84 -12.13 -13.32
C LEU A 164 14.23 -12.74 -13.55
N LYS A 165 14.40 -14.04 -13.32
CA LYS A 165 15.63 -14.75 -13.62
C LYS A 165 15.97 -14.68 -15.12
N ALA A 166 14.99 -14.85 -16.01
CA ALA A 166 15.15 -14.68 -17.45
C ALA A 166 15.50 -13.22 -17.85
N GLN A 167 15.17 -12.22 -17.00
CA GLN A 167 15.61 -10.83 -17.17
C GLN A 167 17.01 -10.54 -16.57
N GLY A 168 17.70 -11.56 -16.05
CA GLY A 168 19.04 -11.42 -15.48
C GLY A 168 19.05 -10.95 -14.02
N MET A 169 17.92 -11.00 -13.33
CA MET A 169 17.88 -10.67 -11.90
C MET A 169 18.40 -11.84 -11.07
N THR A 170 19.14 -11.53 -10.01
CA THR A 170 19.71 -12.51 -9.08
C THR A 170 18.96 -12.56 -7.75
N LYS A 171 18.20 -11.52 -7.47
CA LYS A 171 17.40 -11.37 -6.26
C LYS A 171 16.04 -10.77 -6.62
N VAL A 172 15.03 -11.09 -5.84
CA VAL A 172 13.72 -10.46 -5.95
C VAL A 172 13.29 -9.88 -4.61
N ARG A 173 12.68 -8.69 -4.65
CA ARG A 173 12.23 -7.92 -3.50
C ARG A 173 10.76 -7.52 -3.67
N GLY A 174 9.97 -7.57 -2.59
CA GLY A 174 8.58 -7.12 -2.61
C GLY A 174 7.79 -7.46 -1.35
N PRO A 175 6.46 -7.16 -1.35
CA PRO A 175 5.75 -6.52 -2.46
C PRO A 175 6.09 -5.04 -2.62
N ILE A 176 6.32 -4.62 -3.87
CA ILE A 176 6.58 -3.23 -4.27
C ILE A 176 5.98 -3.04 -5.67
N ASP A 177 4.99 -2.18 -5.81
CA ASP A 177 4.34 -1.88 -7.08
C ASP A 177 5.23 -0.93 -7.90
N PHE A 178 6.18 -1.49 -8.67
CA PHE A 178 7.18 -0.82 -9.50
C PHE A 178 8.23 0.01 -8.75
N SER A 179 7.86 0.69 -7.67
CA SER A 179 8.72 1.58 -6.88
C SER A 179 8.15 1.75 -5.47
N THR A 180 9.00 2.06 -4.48
CA THR A 180 8.56 2.40 -3.11
C THR A 180 7.79 3.72 -3.01
N HIS A 181 7.67 4.47 -4.11
CA HIS A 181 6.78 5.64 -4.17
C HIS A 181 5.32 5.23 -4.38
N ASN A 182 5.07 4.05 -4.92
CA ASN A 182 3.75 3.45 -5.09
C ASN A 182 3.37 2.60 -3.87
N ASN A 183 2.32 1.78 -4.02
CA ASN A 183 1.96 0.83 -2.98
C ASN A 183 3.09 -0.19 -2.77
N CYS A 184 3.52 -0.37 -1.55
CA CYS A 184 4.54 -1.33 -1.16
C CYS A 184 4.30 -1.78 0.28
N LEU A 185 5.03 -2.80 0.73
CA LEU A 185 4.90 -3.43 2.05
C LEU A 185 3.76 -4.46 2.15
N LEU A 186 3.98 -5.48 2.94
CA LEU A 186 3.01 -6.48 3.34
C LEU A 186 2.67 -6.30 4.82
N LEU A 187 1.38 -6.22 5.17
CA LEU A 187 0.94 -6.23 6.56
C LEU A 187 1.27 -7.59 7.19
N VAL A 188 1.98 -7.60 8.33
CA VAL A 188 2.36 -8.81 9.06
C VAL A 188 1.79 -8.86 10.48
N ASP A 189 1.36 -7.71 11.02
CA ASP A 189 0.70 -7.60 12.33
C ASP A 189 -0.26 -6.42 12.36
N GLY A 190 -1.37 -6.51 13.12
CA GLY A 190 -2.40 -5.47 13.22
C GLY A 190 -3.52 -5.60 12.19
N PHE A 191 -3.98 -6.83 11.90
CA PHE A 191 -5.05 -7.14 10.93
C PHE A 191 -6.46 -6.78 11.40
N ASP A 192 -6.64 -6.38 12.66
CA ASP A 192 -7.91 -6.14 13.33
C ASP A 192 -8.61 -4.84 12.93
N SER A 193 -7.97 -4.01 12.15
CA SER A 193 -8.48 -2.70 11.73
C SER A 193 -8.21 -2.38 10.27
N PRO A 194 -9.09 -1.57 9.61
CA PRO A 194 -8.87 -1.13 8.23
C PRO A 194 -7.55 -0.38 8.06
N PRO A 195 -6.98 -0.38 6.84
CA PRO A 195 -5.83 0.48 6.53
C PRO A 195 -6.23 1.94 6.52
N MET A 196 -5.33 2.83 6.89
CA MET A 196 -5.43 4.27 6.58
C MET A 196 -5.22 4.52 5.09
N VAL A 197 -5.63 5.71 4.65
CA VAL A 197 -5.44 6.15 3.26
C VAL A 197 -4.00 5.93 2.78
N MET A 198 -3.84 5.36 1.59
CA MET A 198 -2.54 5.03 0.96
C MET A 198 -1.67 4.06 1.80
N MET A 199 -2.25 3.24 2.68
CA MET A 199 -1.55 2.12 3.33
C MET A 199 -2.02 0.80 2.75
N PRO A 200 -1.09 -0.16 2.55
CA PRO A 200 -1.45 -1.48 2.05
C PRO A 200 -2.27 -2.27 3.07
N TYR A 201 -3.05 -3.20 2.55
CA TYR A 201 -3.78 -4.17 3.34
C TYR A 201 -3.78 -5.51 2.60
N ASN A 202 -3.66 -6.59 3.34
CA ASN A 202 -3.67 -7.95 2.81
C ASN A 202 -4.26 -8.94 3.83
N PRO A 203 -4.71 -10.12 3.38
CA PRO A 203 -5.12 -11.20 4.25
C PRO A 203 -4.00 -11.66 5.20
N SER A 204 -4.40 -12.15 6.38
CA SER A 204 -3.45 -12.56 7.44
C SER A 204 -2.63 -13.81 7.11
N TYR A 205 -3.01 -14.58 6.11
CA TYR A 205 -2.27 -15.77 5.67
C TYR A 205 -1.12 -15.47 4.69
N TYR A 206 -1.00 -14.24 4.14
CA TYR A 206 0.08 -13.92 3.21
C TYR A 206 1.49 -14.02 3.82
N PRO A 207 1.75 -13.55 5.06
CA PRO A 207 3.06 -13.72 5.68
C PRO A 207 3.50 -15.19 5.77
N GLU A 208 2.58 -16.10 6.13
CA GLU A 208 2.84 -17.54 6.17
C GLU A 208 3.19 -18.08 4.78
N PHE A 209 2.48 -17.64 3.72
CA PHE A 209 2.76 -18.06 2.35
C PHE A 209 4.13 -17.60 1.87
N MET A 210 4.51 -16.36 2.22
CA MET A 210 5.85 -15.83 1.92
C MET A 210 6.94 -16.68 2.59
N GLU A 211 6.82 -16.91 3.89
CA GLU A 211 7.82 -17.65 4.67
C GLU A 211 7.91 -19.12 4.23
N ARG A 212 6.78 -19.75 3.93
CA ARG A 212 6.70 -21.13 3.43
C ARG A 212 7.37 -21.27 2.05
N ASP A 213 7.28 -20.25 1.18
CA ASP A 213 7.94 -20.23 -0.14
C ASP A 213 9.42 -19.81 -0.05
N GLY A 214 9.97 -19.66 1.15
CA GLY A 214 11.40 -19.38 1.36
C GLY A 214 11.77 -17.90 1.21
N TRP A 215 10.79 -16.99 1.25
CA TRP A 215 11.07 -15.56 1.36
C TRP A 215 11.51 -15.22 2.78
N HIS A 216 12.44 -14.28 2.89
CA HIS A 216 12.91 -13.81 4.19
C HIS A 216 12.76 -12.30 4.32
N LYS A 217 12.72 -11.83 5.56
CA LYS A 217 12.59 -10.42 5.87
C LYS A 217 13.76 -9.61 5.29
N ALA A 218 13.43 -8.60 4.51
CA ALA A 218 14.38 -7.57 4.06
C ALA A 218 14.31 -6.31 4.94
N LYS A 219 13.09 -5.80 5.20
CA LYS A 219 12.89 -4.58 5.98
C LYS A 219 11.51 -4.56 6.64
N ASP A 220 11.46 -4.18 7.91
CA ASP A 220 10.20 -3.86 8.60
C ASP A 220 9.93 -2.37 8.63
N ALA A 221 8.64 -2.03 8.66
CA ALA A 221 8.13 -0.68 8.80
C ALA A 221 6.92 -0.66 9.74
N TYR A 222 6.77 0.41 10.49
CA TYR A 222 5.74 0.54 11.51
C TYR A 222 4.75 1.64 11.20
N ALA A 223 3.48 1.39 11.53
CA ALA A 223 2.49 2.44 11.66
C ALA A 223 2.21 2.70 13.14
N TYR A 224 2.26 3.97 13.52
CA TYR A 224 2.00 4.42 14.88
C TYR A 224 0.62 5.03 14.97
N ASN A 225 -0.16 4.62 15.95
CA ASN A 225 -1.37 5.30 16.36
C ASN A 225 -1.02 6.43 17.34
N PHE A 226 -1.37 7.67 17.00
CA PHE A 226 -1.20 8.83 17.84
C PHE A 226 -2.58 9.42 18.20
N PRO A 227 -3.00 9.39 19.47
CA PRO A 227 -4.30 9.90 19.89
C PRO A 227 -4.31 11.43 19.88
N LEU A 228 -5.39 12.02 19.37
CA LEU A 228 -5.64 13.46 19.30
C LEU A 228 -6.85 13.89 20.15
N ASP A 229 -7.45 12.95 20.89
CA ASP A 229 -8.55 13.18 21.84
C ASP A 229 -8.09 13.67 23.22
N ARG A 230 -6.81 14.02 23.34
CA ARG A 230 -6.14 14.54 24.53
C ARG A 230 -5.26 15.73 24.18
N PRO A 231 -4.87 16.56 25.16
CA PRO A 231 -3.92 17.65 24.93
C PRO A 231 -2.60 17.13 24.33
N LEU A 232 -2.07 17.87 23.36
CA LEU A 232 -0.72 17.59 22.84
C LEU A 232 0.34 17.87 23.91
N PRO A 233 1.50 17.19 23.88
CA PRO A 233 2.63 17.51 24.73
C PRO A 233 3.02 19.00 24.62
N GLU A 234 3.21 19.66 25.76
CA GLU A 234 3.53 21.10 25.80
C GLU A 234 4.82 21.47 25.04
N GLU A 235 5.72 20.51 24.92
CA GLU A 235 6.99 20.66 24.20
C GLU A 235 6.77 21.04 22.73
N PHE A 236 5.69 20.58 22.11
CA PHE A 236 5.37 20.92 20.72
C PHE A 236 5.00 22.40 20.57
N GLU A 237 4.15 22.91 21.46
CA GLU A 237 3.80 24.33 21.46
C GLU A 237 4.99 25.21 21.79
N LYS A 238 5.81 24.82 22.78
CA LYS A 238 7.06 25.51 23.14
C LYS A 238 8.01 25.57 21.95
N ALA A 239 8.18 24.46 21.24
CA ALA A 239 8.98 24.37 20.01
C ALA A 239 8.49 25.31 18.91
N TYR A 240 7.18 25.36 18.68
CA TYR A 240 6.58 26.31 17.74
C TYR A 240 6.90 27.77 18.10
N ARG A 241 6.74 28.15 19.36
CA ARG A 241 7.08 29.51 19.83
C ARG A 241 8.56 29.84 19.65
N VAL A 242 9.46 28.88 19.89
CA VAL A 242 10.91 29.02 19.65
C VAL A 242 11.20 29.21 18.17
N ALA A 243 10.58 28.40 17.29
CA ALA A 243 10.77 28.50 15.85
C ALA A 243 10.36 29.89 15.32
N VAL A 244 9.18 30.37 15.72
CA VAL A 244 8.67 31.69 15.32
C VAL A 244 9.62 32.82 15.83
N LYS A 245 10.08 32.75 17.08
CA LYS A 245 11.03 33.71 17.63
C LYS A 245 12.39 33.70 16.91
N SER A 246 12.76 32.59 16.29
CA SER A 246 14.01 32.46 15.51
C SER A 246 13.86 32.85 14.04
N GLY A 247 12.73 33.49 13.67
CA GLY A 247 12.48 34.05 12.34
C GLY A 247 11.86 33.06 11.34
N VAL A 248 11.44 31.85 11.80
CA VAL A 248 10.73 30.89 10.94
C VAL A 248 9.25 31.30 10.81
N THR A 249 8.75 31.32 9.61
CA THR A 249 7.33 31.53 9.32
C THR A 249 6.67 30.21 8.92
N PHE A 250 5.37 30.10 9.18
CA PHE A 250 4.58 28.91 8.86
C PHE A 250 3.30 29.32 8.15
N ARG A 251 2.95 28.56 7.14
CA ARG A 251 1.68 28.70 6.42
C ARG A 251 1.13 27.35 5.95
N PRO A 252 -0.16 27.26 5.59
CA PRO A 252 -0.67 26.11 4.86
C PRO A 252 -0.02 25.99 3.49
N LEU A 253 0.00 24.77 2.92
CA LEU A 253 0.35 24.53 1.53
C LEU A 253 -0.66 25.27 0.62
N ASN A 254 -0.18 25.95 -0.40
CA ASN A 254 -1.04 26.47 -1.46
C ASN A 254 -1.62 25.32 -2.28
N ILE A 255 -2.95 25.32 -2.52
CA ILE A 255 -3.65 24.24 -3.24
C ILE A 255 -4.29 24.74 -4.55
N LYS A 256 -3.97 25.94 -5.03
CA LYS A 256 -4.58 26.53 -6.23
C LYS A 256 -3.57 27.32 -7.06
N GLY A 257 -3.79 27.28 -8.36
CA GLY A 257 -3.09 28.12 -9.33
C GLY A 257 -1.57 27.93 -9.34
N GLU A 258 -0.87 28.98 -9.78
CA GLU A 258 0.60 28.98 -9.90
C GLU A 258 1.30 28.79 -8.54
N ALA A 259 0.72 29.32 -7.46
CA ALA A 259 1.26 29.14 -6.11
C ALA A 259 1.33 27.65 -5.67
N PHE A 260 0.39 26.81 -6.12
CA PHE A 260 0.46 25.36 -5.91
C PHE A 260 1.64 24.73 -6.65
N GLU A 261 1.86 25.11 -7.91
CA GLU A 261 2.98 24.59 -8.72
C GLU A 261 4.33 24.98 -8.09
N GLN A 262 4.48 26.23 -7.64
CA GLN A 262 5.70 26.70 -6.95
C GLN A 262 5.94 25.95 -5.64
N ASP A 263 4.90 25.73 -4.83
CA ASP A 263 5.01 24.94 -3.63
C ASP A 263 5.41 23.49 -3.95
N CYS A 264 4.85 22.88 -5.00
CA CYS A 264 5.21 21.53 -5.42
C CYS A 264 6.66 21.43 -5.88
N ILE A 265 7.20 22.44 -6.58
CA ILE A 265 8.63 22.50 -6.94
C ILE A 265 9.50 22.56 -5.68
N SER A 266 9.13 23.40 -4.71
CA SER A 266 9.84 23.50 -3.43
C SER A 266 9.79 22.20 -2.63
N LEU A 267 8.62 21.55 -2.60
CA LEU A 267 8.44 20.22 -1.99
C LEU A 267 9.32 19.16 -2.67
N TYR A 268 9.36 19.14 -4.00
CA TYR A 268 10.21 18.21 -4.76
C TYR A 268 11.69 18.36 -4.36
N ASN A 269 12.19 19.59 -4.29
CA ASN A 269 13.57 19.86 -3.92
C ASN A 269 13.88 19.41 -2.49
N LEU A 270 12.99 19.71 -1.54
CA LEU A 270 13.12 19.25 -0.14
C LEU A 270 13.02 17.73 -0.03
N PHE A 271 12.03 17.12 -0.70
CA PHE A 271 11.80 15.68 -0.67
C PHE A 271 12.99 14.93 -1.24
N THR A 272 13.49 15.35 -2.41
CA THR A 272 14.66 14.74 -3.06
C THR A 272 15.89 14.85 -2.17
N LYS A 273 16.13 16.02 -1.56
CA LYS A 273 17.28 16.22 -0.67
C LYS A 273 17.19 15.39 0.62
N ALA A 274 15.99 15.31 1.21
CA ALA A 274 15.79 14.65 2.51
C ALA A 274 15.70 13.12 2.42
N PHE A 275 15.10 12.60 1.36
CA PHE A 275 14.77 11.18 1.22
C PHE A 275 15.60 10.44 0.18
N SER A 276 16.62 11.10 -0.42
CA SER A 276 17.54 10.49 -1.39
C SER A 276 18.19 9.21 -0.88
N ASN A 277 18.47 9.11 0.41
CA ASN A 277 19.14 7.98 1.04
C ASN A 277 18.17 6.95 1.66
N ASN A 278 16.87 7.08 1.45
CA ASN A 278 15.92 6.10 1.95
C ASN A 278 16.16 4.74 1.27
N TRP A 279 16.04 3.68 2.06
CA TRP A 279 16.20 2.31 1.61
C TRP A 279 15.25 1.99 0.44
N SER A 280 15.78 1.40 -0.62
CA SER A 280 15.04 1.00 -1.83
C SER A 280 14.29 2.14 -2.55
N SER A 281 14.52 3.39 -2.18
CA SER A 281 13.93 4.55 -2.87
C SER A 281 14.61 4.77 -4.21
N THR A 282 13.89 5.16 -5.23
CA THR A 282 14.42 5.49 -6.56
C THR A 282 14.28 6.97 -6.87
N PRO A 283 15.23 7.59 -7.61
CA PRO A 283 15.06 8.98 -8.02
C PRO A 283 13.84 9.15 -8.92
N ARG A 284 13.14 10.26 -8.76
CA ARG A 284 12.04 10.69 -9.63
C ARG A 284 12.41 12.00 -10.32
N THR A 285 11.87 12.23 -11.51
CA THR A 285 11.98 13.54 -12.16
C THR A 285 11.00 14.53 -11.52
N LEU A 286 11.25 15.82 -11.73
CA LEU A 286 10.31 16.87 -11.30
C LEU A 286 8.94 16.69 -11.96
N GLU A 287 8.90 16.29 -13.23
CA GLU A 287 7.65 16.10 -13.97
C GLU A 287 6.81 14.96 -13.38
N GLU A 288 7.43 13.79 -13.10
CA GLU A 288 6.77 12.67 -12.42
C GLU A 288 6.20 13.09 -11.06
N PHE A 289 6.93 13.89 -10.30
CA PHE A 289 6.48 14.40 -9.00
C PHE A 289 5.31 15.36 -9.15
N LEU A 290 5.37 16.29 -10.11
CA LEU A 290 4.30 17.27 -10.35
C LEU A 290 3.03 16.59 -10.87
N GLU A 291 3.13 15.57 -11.72
CA GLU A 291 1.97 14.80 -12.17
C GLU A 291 1.27 14.11 -11.01
N GLU A 292 2.03 13.45 -10.13
CA GLU A 292 1.48 12.85 -8.92
C GLU A 292 0.85 13.89 -8.00
N ALA A 293 1.54 15.00 -7.73
CA ALA A 293 1.03 16.08 -6.88
C ALA A 293 -0.30 16.65 -7.42
N ARG A 294 -0.41 16.87 -8.73
CA ARG A 294 -1.66 17.31 -9.39
C ARG A 294 -2.79 16.29 -9.22
N SER A 295 -2.47 14.99 -9.30
CA SER A 295 -3.46 13.94 -9.11
C SER A 295 -4.02 13.89 -7.68
N LEU A 296 -3.21 14.26 -6.71
CA LEU A 296 -3.56 14.31 -5.28
C LEU A 296 -4.12 15.67 -4.82
N GLN A 297 -4.01 16.73 -5.64
CA GLN A 297 -4.36 18.10 -5.27
C GLN A 297 -5.74 18.24 -4.62
N SER A 298 -6.75 17.55 -5.15
CA SER A 298 -8.13 17.57 -4.63
C SER A 298 -8.31 16.86 -3.29
N LEU A 299 -7.34 16.04 -2.91
CA LEU A 299 -7.31 15.31 -1.63
C LEU A 299 -6.52 16.04 -0.56
N VAL A 300 -5.68 17.00 -0.92
CA VAL A 300 -4.91 17.79 0.04
C VAL A 300 -5.84 18.69 0.85
N ASP A 301 -5.67 18.63 2.17
CA ASP A 301 -6.32 19.53 3.11
C ASP A 301 -5.24 20.46 3.69
N PRO A 302 -5.25 21.76 3.34
CA PRO A 302 -4.20 22.68 3.73
C PRO A 302 -4.09 22.87 5.25
N ASP A 303 -5.16 22.65 6.02
CA ASP A 303 -5.13 22.77 7.48
C ASP A 303 -4.22 21.72 8.13
N VAL A 304 -4.05 20.55 7.51
CA VAL A 304 -3.17 19.49 8.00
C VAL A 304 -1.90 19.34 7.15
N PHE A 305 -1.57 20.36 6.36
CA PHE A 305 -0.35 20.40 5.54
C PHE A 305 0.38 21.73 5.72
N PRO A 306 0.93 22.01 6.91
CA PRO A 306 1.78 23.19 7.14
C PRO A 306 3.14 23.05 6.46
N VAL A 307 3.65 24.17 5.94
CA VAL A 307 5.02 24.35 5.45
C VAL A 307 5.73 25.39 6.32
N ALA A 308 7.04 25.22 6.48
CA ALA A 308 7.92 26.14 7.18
C ALA A 308 8.82 26.87 6.20
N GLU A 309 8.94 28.18 6.37
CA GLU A 309 9.78 29.05 5.54
C GLU A 309 10.75 29.85 6.40
N TYR A 310 11.92 30.13 5.83
CA TYR A 310 12.92 31.01 6.40
C TYR A 310 13.54 31.83 5.29
N GLU A 311 13.54 33.18 5.45
CA GLU A 311 14.04 34.12 4.42
C GLU A 311 13.41 33.90 3.01
N GLY A 312 12.13 33.49 2.97
CA GLY A 312 11.38 33.25 1.72
C GLY A 312 11.59 31.87 1.10
N GLU A 313 12.44 31.02 1.67
CA GLU A 313 12.65 29.66 1.18
C GLU A 313 11.92 28.64 2.04
N MET A 314 11.32 27.62 1.41
CA MET A 314 10.70 26.49 2.09
C MET A 314 11.79 25.59 2.68
N ILE A 315 11.82 25.48 4.01
CA ILE A 315 12.82 24.73 4.77
C ILE A 315 12.30 23.46 5.42
N GLY A 316 11.00 23.25 5.36
CA GLY A 316 10.37 22.05 5.91
C GLY A 316 8.88 21.98 5.62
N PHE A 317 8.33 20.79 5.77
CA PHE A 317 6.90 20.52 5.60
C PHE A 317 6.44 19.35 6.48
N TRP A 318 5.14 19.31 6.72
CA TRP A 318 4.41 18.18 7.26
C TRP A 318 3.27 17.83 6.30
N MET A 319 3.26 16.60 5.80
CA MET A 319 2.24 16.12 4.87
C MET A 319 1.25 15.23 5.62
N GLY A 320 0.14 15.81 6.01
CA GLY A 320 -1.01 15.09 6.54
C GLY A 320 -2.12 14.97 5.48
N LEU A 321 -2.82 13.84 5.49
CA LEU A 321 -4.03 13.64 4.69
C LEU A 321 -5.19 13.16 5.57
N PRO A 322 -6.41 13.65 5.34
CA PRO A 322 -7.62 13.05 5.91
C PRO A 322 -7.75 11.58 5.48
N ASP A 323 -8.27 10.73 6.35
CA ASP A 323 -8.46 9.32 5.99
C ASP A 323 -9.65 9.12 5.04
N TYR A 324 -9.38 9.25 3.76
CA TYR A 324 -10.37 9.05 2.69
C TYR A 324 -10.81 7.58 2.54
N ASN A 325 -10.18 6.63 3.21
CA ASN A 325 -10.66 5.25 3.24
C ASN A 325 -12.03 5.14 3.93
N ILE A 326 -12.36 6.04 4.85
CA ILE A 326 -13.69 6.09 5.50
C ILE A 326 -14.81 6.26 4.46
N PRO A 327 -14.84 7.32 3.61
CA PRO A 327 -15.86 7.46 2.58
C PRO A 327 -15.69 6.44 1.44
N LEU A 328 -14.47 6.07 1.02
CA LEU A 328 -14.24 5.10 -0.04
C LEU A 328 -14.82 3.72 0.28
N LYS A 329 -14.67 3.25 1.51
CA LYS A 329 -15.27 2.01 1.99
C LYS A 329 -16.80 2.02 1.86
N ARG A 330 -17.45 3.16 2.17
CA ARG A 330 -18.92 3.32 2.10
C ARG A 330 -19.48 3.33 0.69
N VAL A 331 -18.67 3.70 -0.31
CA VAL A 331 -19.04 3.67 -1.72
C VAL A 331 -18.54 2.42 -2.45
N ASN A 332 -17.86 1.51 -1.73
CA ASN A 332 -17.34 0.25 -2.27
C ASN A 332 -16.51 0.45 -3.54
N GLY A 333 -15.63 1.44 -3.56
CA GLY A 333 -14.77 1.78 -4.70
C GLY A 333 -15.49 2.26 -5.96
N LYS A 334 -16.81 2.52 -5.92
CA LYS A 334 -17.63 2.93 -7.08
C LYS A 334 -17.94 4.42 -7.02
N LEU A 335 -17.25 5.21 -7.85
CA LEU A 335 -17.45 6.66 -7.97
C LEU A 335 -18.31 7.04 -9.20
N ASN A 336 -19.45 6.35 -9.38
CA ASN A 336 -20.51 6.87 -10.26
C ASN A 336 -21.17 8.10 -9.59
N TRP A 337 -22.11 8.78 -10.28
CA TRP A 337 -22.74 10.02 -9.76
C TRP A 337 -23.36 9.85 -8.36
N LEU A 338 -24.02 8.74 -8.08
CA LEU A 338 -24.54 8.42 -6.73
C LEU A 338 -23.41 8.15 -5.73
N GLY A 339 -22.34 7.47 -6.18
CA GLY A 339 -21.15 7.22 -5.38
C GLY A 339 -20.45 8.53 -4.98
N ILE A 340 -20.37 9.50 -5.89
CA ILE A 340 -19.79 10.83 -5.62
C ILE A 340 -20.61 11.56 -4.54
N LEU A 341 -21.94 11.58 -4.65
CA LEU A 341 -22.80 12.19 -3.63
C LEU A 341 -22.64 11.53 -2.25
N LYS A 342 -22.61 10.20 -2.23
CA LYS A 342 -22.35 9.44 -0.98
C LYS A 342 -20.96 9.74 -0.44
N PHE A 343 -19.93 9.77 -1.29
CA PHE A 343 -18.57 10.10 -0.89
C PHE A 343 -18.50 11.49 -0.24
N LEU A 344 -19.10 12.52 -0.84
CA LEU A 344 -19.14 13.87 -0.29
C LEU A 344 -19.90 13.93 1.05
N TRP A 345 -20.95 13.16 1.20
CA TRP A 345 -21.66 13.02 2.47
C TRP A 345 -20.76 12.39 3.55
N TYR A 346 -20.13 11.23 3.26
CA TYR A 346 -19.27 10.51 4.20
C TYR A 346 -17.94 11.21 4.45
N LYS A 347 -17.45 12.04 3.53
CA LYS A 347 -16.26 12.89 3.76
C LYS A 347 -16.38 13.73 5.03
N ARG A 348 -17.60 14.17 5.38
CA ARG A 348 -17.89 14.93 6.62
C ARG A 348 -17.74 14.09 7.89
N GLN A 349 -17.65 12.77 7.77
CA GLN A 349 -17.49 11.86 8.90
C GLN A 349 -16.02 11.52 9.20
N ILE A 350 -15.10 12.01 8.40
CA ILE A 350 -13.67 11.81 8.64
C ILE A 350 -13.30 12.45 9.99
N ASP A 351 -12.77 11.63 10.90
CA ASP A 351 -12.34 12.02 12.24
C ASP A 351 -10.95 11.47 12.58
N GLN A 352 -10.18 11.17 11.53
CA GLN A 352 -8.80 10.70 11.63
C GLN A 352 -8.04 11.07 10.36
N GLY A 353 -6.70 11.09 10.45
CA GLY A 353 -5.83 11.39 9.33
C GLY A 353 -4.53 10.59 9.39
N ARG A 354 -3.82 10.57 8.29
CA ARG A 354 -2.50 9.96 8.17
C ARG A 354 -1.44 11.02 7.91
N VAL A 355 -0.32 10.89 8.60
CA VAL A 355 0.90 11.66 8.35
C VAL A 355 1.81 10.81 7.48
N ILE A 356 1.97 11.24 6.24
CA ILE A 356 2.72 10.52 5.20
C ILE A 356 4.20 10.85 5.31
N ALA A 357 4.52 12.15 5.48
CA ALA A 357 5.90 12.60 5.55
C ALA A 357 6.04 13.84 6.43
N ILE A 358 7.17 13.91 7.09
CA ILE A 358 7.66 15.12 7.73
C ILE A 358 9.11 15.33 7.31
N CYS A 359 9.44 16.52 6.92
CA CYS A 359 10.78 16.90 6.52
C CYS A 359 11.15 18.26 7.08
N SER A 360 12.40 18.41 7.44
CA SER A 360 13.05 19.71 7.64
C SER A 360 14.53 19.60 7.30
N LEU A 361 15.08 20.65 6.73
CA LEU A 361 16.52 20.71 6.48
C LEU A 361 17.31 20.60 7.78
N PRO A 362 18.41 19.80 7.81
CA PRO A 362 19.18 19.52 9.04
C PRO A 362 19.66 20.78 9.78
N GLU A 363 20.03 21.82 9.03
CA GLU A 363 20.53 23.10 9.57
C GLU A 363 19.49 23.86 10.41
N TYR A 364 18.20 23.61 10.17
CA TYR A 364 17.09 24.24 10.89
C TYR A 364 16.54 23.41 12.06
N ARG A 365 17.10 22.24 12.34
CA ARG A 365 16.66 21.39 13.47
C ARG A 365 16.83 22.10 14.81
N ARG A 366 17.91 22.90 14.99
CA ARG A 366 18.13 23.70 16.19
C ARG A 366 17.10 24.82 16.39
N LYS A 367 16.43 25.26 15.32
CA LYS A 367 15.30 26.20 15.36
C LYS A 367 13.97 25.51 15.69
N MET A 368 13.98 24.24 16.08
CA MET A 368 12.81 23.42 16.47
C MET A 368 11.77 23.23 15.36
N VAL A 369 12.13 23.41 14.09
CA VAL A 369 11.22 23.31 12.94
C VAL A 369 10.45 21.98 12.88
N PRO A 370 11.06 20.79 13.11
CA PRO A 370 10.31 19.54 13.07
C PRO A 370 9.17 19.49 14.09
N LEU A 371 9.42 19.86 15.34
CA LEU A 371 8.42 19.84 16.41
C LEU A 371 7.33 20.89 16.19
N ALA A 372 7.69 22.05 15.63
CA ALA A 372 6.74 23.11 15.28
C ALA A 372 5.79 22.64 14.17
N LEU A 373 6.29 21.93 13.15
CA LEU A 373 5.48 21.34 12.09
C LEU A 373 4.55 20.25 12.62
N ILE A 374 5.02 19.39 13.54
CA ILE A 374 4.18 18.41 14.24
C ILE A 374 3.04 19.11 14.98
N TYR A 375 3.36 20.16 15.76
CA TYR A 375 2.35 20.94 16.48
C TYR A 375 1.27 21.48 15.54
N LEU A 376 1.66 22.15 14.46
CA LEU A 376 0.73 22.77 13.52
C LEU A 376 -0.12 21.75 12.77
N GLY A 377 0.49 20.67 12.26
CA GLY A 377 -0.23 19.62 11.56
C GLY A 377 -1.24 18.89 12.44
N MET A 378 -0.89 18.57 13.69
CA MET A 378 -1.81 17.97 14.65
C MET A 378 -2.92 18.95 15.05
N MET A 379 -2.59 20.21 15.35
CA MET A 379 -3.58 21.24 15.66
C MET A 379 -4.54 21.50 14.51
N GLY A 380 -4.09 21.41 13.24
CA GLY A 380 -4.95 21.48 12.07
C GLY A 380 -6.05 20.42 12.09
N GLY A 381 -5.73 19.19 12.49
CA GLY A 381 -6.73 18.12 12.67
C GLY A 381 -7.65 18.35 13.89
N ILE A 382 -7.10 18.79 15.02
CA ILE A 382 -7.85 19.02 16.27
C ILE A 382 -8.86 20.16 16.11
N LYS A 383 -8.50 21.23 15.39
CA LYS A 383 -9.33 22.45 15.22
C LYS A 383 -10.39 22.33 14.14
N LYS A 384 -10.53 21.18 13.47
CA LYS A 384 -11.58 20.99 12.46
C LYS A 384 -12.98 21.02 13.08
N GLY A 385 -13.99 21.34 12.26
CA GLY A 385 -15.39 21.31 12.67
C GLY A 385 -15.85 19.96 13.23
N LYS A 386 -15.23 18.84 12.73
CA LYS A 386 -15.22 17.54 13.39
C LYS A 386 -13.77 17.22 13.76
N PRO A 387 -13.38 17.37 15.03
CA PRO A 387 -12.00 17.13 15.46
C PRO A 387 -11.54 15.69 15.19
N TYR A 388 -10.30 15.55 14.75
CA TYR A 388 -9.69 14.23 14.58
C TYR A 388 -9.43 13.63 15.96
N LYS A 389 -9.74 12.35 16.11
CA LYS A 389 -9.53 11.56 17.33
C LYS A 389 -8.15 10.95 17.39
N ARG A 390 -7.58 10.68 16.20
CA ARG A 390 -6.24 10.10 16.07
C ARG A 390 -5.58 10.49 14.76
N ALA A 391 -4.25 10.41 14.75
CA ALA A 391 -3.43 10.42 13.55
C ALA A 391 -2.65 9.10 13.46
N GLU A 392 -2.50 8.58 12.25
CA GLU A 392 -1.53 7.54 11.96
C GLU A 392 -0.24 8.19 11.46
N LEU A 393 0.90 7.82 12.05
CA LEU A 393 2.21 8.19 11.54
C LEU A 393 2.81 6.96 10.87
N SER A 394 2.86 6.94 9.54
CA SER A 394 3.26 5.78 8.75
C SER A 394 3.80 6.17 7.36
N TRP A 395 4.69 5.36 6.82
CA TRP A 395 5.39 4.29 7.52
C TRP A 395 6.74 4.77 8.01
N VAL A 396 7.18 4.21 9.12
CA VAL A 396 8.48 4.50 9.72
C VAL A 396 9.30 3.22 9.70
N TYR A 397 10.40 3.18 8.95
CA TYR A 397 11.28 2.01 8.90
C TYR A 397 11.87 1.69 10.27
N GLU A 398 12.13 0.40 10.52
CA GLU A 398 12.61 -0.13 11.81
C GLU A 398 13.93 0.50 12.27
N ASP A 399 14.79 0.91 11.36
CA ASP A 399 16.08 1.55 11.59
C ASP A 399 16.03 3.09 11.65
N ASN A 400 14.87 3.71 11.41
CA ASN A 400 14.69 5.16 11.60
C ASN A 400 14.50 5.51 13.09
N PHE A 401 15.53 5.22 13.90
CA PHE A 401 15.51 5.45 15.35
C PHE A 401 15.16 6.89 15.77
N PRO A 402 15.64 7.95 15.10
CA PRO A 402 15.28 9.31 15.48
C PRO A 402 13.77 9.58 15.45
N SER A 403 13.11 9.18 14.35
CA SER A 403 11.66 9.34 14.20
C SER A 403 10.89 8.46 15.18
N ARG A 404 11.29 7.19 15.33
CA ARG A 404 10.65 6.26 16.25
C ARG A 404 10.69 6.77 17.70
N LYS A 405 11.87 7.14 18.19
CA LYS A 405 12.04 7.68 19.55
C LYS A 405 11.19 8.93 19.80
N LEU A 406 11.11 9.83 18.80
CA LEU A 406 10.30 11.03 18.93
C LEU A 406 8.81 10.69 19.04
N ILE A 407 8.30 9.81 18.17
CA ILE A 407 6.90 9.39 18.15
C ILE A 407 6.53 8.67 19.46
N GLU A 408 7.35 7.72 19.89
CA GLU A 408 7.12 6.92 21.09
C GLU A 408 7.17 7.78 22.37
N ALA A 409 8.15 8.69 22.49
CA ALA A 409 8.24 9.64 23.60
C ALA A 409 7.05 10.63 23.65
N SER A 410 6.44 10.91 22.49
CA SER A 410 5.25 11.77 22.40
C SER A 410 3.93 11.02 22.65
N GLY A 411 3.97 9.71 22.91
CA GLY A 411 2.81 8.90 23.22
C GLY A 411 2.21 8.10 22.03
N GLY A 412 2.87 8.10 20.88
CA GLY A 412 2.54 7.23 19.76
C GLY A 412 2.87 5.77 20.07
N LYS A 413 2.02 4.85 19.62
CA LYS A 413 2.19 3.41 19.82
C LYS A 413 2.13 2.69 18.50
N ILE A 414 3.06 1.73 18.26
CA ILE A 414 2.98 0.83 17.12
C ILE A 414 1.66 0.05 17.24
N TYR A 415 0.90 0.00 16.15
CA TYR A 415 -0.33 -0.78 16.11
C TYR A 415 -0.45 -1.63 14.83
N LYS A 416 0.41 -1.38 13.83
CA LYS A 416 0.58 -2.24 12.65
C LYS A 416 2.06 -2.38 12.33
N THR A 417 2.44 -3.57 11.90
CA THR A 417 3.77 -3.88 11.39
C THR A 417 3.64 -4.34 9.94
N TYR A 418 4.50 -3.79 9.12
CA TYR A 418 4.59 -4.10 7.70
C TYR A 418 5.98 -4.63 7.38
N ARG A 419 6.09 -5.42 6.31
CA ARG A 419 7.35 -6.04 5.90
C ARG A 419 7.54 -6.00 4.39
N ILE A 420 8.78 -5.82 3.96
CA ILE A 420 9.24 -6.17 2.64
C ILE A 420 10.06 -7.44 2.75
N TYR A 421 9.84 -8.36 1.84
CA TYR A 421 10.54 -9.63 1.75
C TYR A 421 11.54 -9.64 0.61
N GLU A 422 12.54 -10.51 0.69
CA GLU A 422 13.50 -10.82 -0.37
C GLU A 422 13.67 -12.32 -0.51
N LYS A 423 14.06 -12.75 -1.75
CA LYS A 423 14.43 -14.13 -2.07
C LYS A 423 15.55 -14.10 -3.11
N GLU A 424 16.57 -14.94 -2.92
CA GLU A 424 17.60 -15.15 -3.94
C GLU A 424 17.05 -16.00 -5.08
N LEU A 425 17.45 -15.73 -6.31
CA LEU A 425 16.91 -16.42 -7.49
C LEU A 425 17.79 -17.61 -7.94
N GLY A 426 18.90 -17.85 -7.30
CA GLY A 426 19.73 -19.05 -7.50
C GLY A 426 20.44 -19.10 -8.87
#